data_8ccf61c6d5339a3760413b2422e52fd6
#
_entry.id   8ccf61c6d5339a3760413b2422e52fd6
#
_cell.length_a   1.000
_cell.length_b   1.000
_cell.length_c   1.000
_cell.angle_alpha   90.00
_cell.angle_beta   90.00
_cell.angle_gamma   90.00
#
_symmetry.space_group_name_H-M   'P 1'
#
loop_
_entity.id
_entity.type
_entity.pdbx_description
1 polymer ?
#
loop_
_entity_poly.entity_id
_entity_poly.type
_entity_poly.pdbx_seq_one_letter_code
_entity_poly.pdbx_strand_id
1 'polypeptide(L)'
;MGYLPTFSIESQNSYYEKLINDKTRFIFAICKKENDEHIGNVGLGNIDYIHRHAMFSIFIFEHNSRSLGFGTEATRLCLDFAFKRLNLNKVYLRTSERFVSAINMYEKIGFVKEGVMRQHYYTNGKYEDKIIYSILKNEYLKEED
;
A
#
# COMPACT_ATOMS: atom_id res chain seq x y z
N MET A 1 -23.22 17.03 2.77
CA MET A 1 -23.51 15.61 3.02
C MET A 1 -22.79 14.80 1.97
N GLY A 2 -21.66 14.17 2.34
CA GLY A 2 -20.95 13.31 1.42
C GLY A 2 -21.73 12.02 1.19
N TYR A 3 -22.15 11.78 -0.04
CA TYR A 3 -22.70 10.49 -0.45
C TYR A 3 -21.55 9.47 -0.35
N LEU A 4 -21.57 8.63 0.67
CA LEU A 4 -20.85 7.37 0.63
C LEU A 4 -21.61 6.48 -0.37
N PRO A 5 -20.95 5.99 -1.45
CA PRO A 5 -21.62 5.08 -2.36
C PRO A 5 -22.08 3.85 -1.58
N THR A 6 -23.38 3.56 -1.66
CA THR A 6 -23.94 2.32 -1.14
C THR A 6 -23.44 1.18 -2.02
N PHE A 7 -22.55 0.36 -1.50
CA PHE A 7 -22.09 -0.83 -2.19
C PHE A 7 -23.16 -1.93 -2.09
N SER A 8 -23.79 -2.27 -3.20
CA SER A 8 -24.61 -3.48 -3.30
C SER A 8 -23.71 -4.72 -3.46
N ILE A 9 -24.23 -5.91 -3.13
CA ILE A 9 -23.53 -7.18 -3.36
C ILE A 9 -23.14 -7.32 -4.84
N GLU A 10 -24.00 -6.91 -5.75
CA GLU A 10 -23.74 -6.94 -7.20
C GLU A 10 -22.61 -6.00 -7.61
N SER A 11 -22.54 -4.80 -7.02
CA SER A 11 -21.44 -3.86 -7.29
C SER A 11 -20.11 -4.38 -6.75
N GLN A 12 -20.11 -5.09 -5.61
CA GLN A 12 -18.92 -5.73 -5.06
C GLN A 12 -18.47 -6.90 -5.92
N ASN A 13 -19.39 -7.77 -6.37
CA ASN A 13 -19.06 -8.88 -7.26
C ASN A 13 -18.48 -8.38 -8.59
N SER A 14 -19.07 -7.37 -9.20
CA SER A 14 -18.54 -6.73 -10.40
C SER A 14 -17.16 -6.11 -10.18
N TYR A 15 -16.91 -5.55 -9.00
CA TYR A 15 -15.58 -5.04 -8.62
C TYR A 15 -14.55 -6.17 -8.51
N TYR A 16 -14.90 -7.30 -7.88
CA TYR A 16 -14.02 -8.47 -7.78
C TYR A 16 -13.70 -9.07 -9.14
N GLU A 17 -14.66 -9.20 -10.03
CA GLU A 17 -14.44 -9.68 -11.40
C GLU A 17 -13.45 -8.79 -12.17
N LYS A 18 -13.59 -7.46 -12.02
CA LYS A 18 -12.63 -6.51 -12.60
C LYS A 18 -11.24 -6.65 -12.01
N LEU A 19 -11.13 -6.86 -10.69
CA LEU A 19 -9.85 -7.06 -10.02
C LEU A 19 -9.12 -8.32 -10.48
N ILE A 20 -9.82 -9.43 -10.66
CA ILE A 20 -9.25 -10.71 -11.11
C ILE A 20 -8.63 -10.59 -12.51
N ASN A 21 -9.22 -9.76 -13.36
CA ASN A 21 -8.79 -9.55 -14.74
C ASN A 21 -7.83 -8.35 -14.92
N ASP A 22 -7.60 -7.57 -13.86
CA ASP A 22 -6.75 -6.37 -13.92
C ASP A 22 -5.27 -6.74 -13.76
N LYS A 23 -4.56 -6.81 -14.89
CA LYS A 23 -3.12 -7.07 -14.94
C LYS A 23 -2.24 -5.94 -14.39
N THR A 24 -2.85 -4.79 -14.09
CA THR A 24 -2.15 -3.63 -13.49
C THR A 24 -2.24 -3.60 -11.97
N ARG A 25 -2.72 -4.68 -11.35
CA ARG A 25 -2.93 -4.75 -9.91
C ARG A 25 -2.67 -6.15 -9.35
N PHE A 26 -2.05 -6.19 -8.17
CA PHE A 26 -1.94 -7.38 -7.32
C PHE A 26 -2.34 -7.03 -5.91
N ILE A 27 -3.22 -7.82 -5.32
CA ILE A 27 -3.65 -7.69 -3.93
C ILE A 27 -3.44 -9.03 -3.24
N PHE A 28 -2.75 -9.01 -2.11
CA PHE A 28 -2.46 -10.18 -1.29
C PHE A 28 -3.13 -10.05 0.08
N ALA A 29 -3.70 -11.13 0.56
CA ALA A 29 -4.17 -11.22 1.93
C ALA A 29 -2.99 -11.32 2.89
N ILE A 30 -3.05 -10.58 3.99
CA ILE A 30 -2.14 -10.72 5.12
C ILE A 30 -2.80 -11.67 6.11
N CYS A 31 -2.21 -12.84 6.31
CA CYS A 31 -2.73 -13.85 7.24
C CYS A 31 -1.70 -14.16 8.32
N LYS A 32 -2.17 -14.41 9.55
CA LYS A 32 -1.31 -14.89 10.64
C LYS A 32 -0.89 -16.33 10.36
N LYS A 33 0.41 -16.66 10.51
CA LYS A 33 0.92 -18.02 10.28
C LYS A 33 0.37 -19.06 11.27
N GLU A 34 -0.04 -18.62 12.44
CA GLU A 34 -0.47 -19.49 13.55
C GLU A 34 -1.86 -20.12 13.32
N ASN A 35 -2.75 -19.40 12.65
CA ASN A 35 -4.16 -19.78 12.56
C ASN A 35 -4.83 -19.40 11.23
N ASP A 36 -4.05 -18.94 10.24
CA ASP A 36 -4.51 -18.45 8.93
C ASP A 36 -5.54 -17.29 9.00
N GLU A 37 -5.60 -16.60 10.14
CA GLU A 37 -6.50 -15.48 10.33
C GLU A 37 -6.15 -14.32 9.38
N HIS A 38 -7.11 -13.91 8.55
CA HIS A 38 -6.96 -12.79 7.63
C HIS A 38 -7.08 -11.46 8.37
N ILE A 39 -5.99 -10.72 8.46
CA ILE A 39 -5.88 -9.48 9.25
C ILE A 39 -5.72 -8.21 8.44
N GLY A 40 -5.53 -8.31 7.14
CA GLY A 40 -5.33 -7.16 6.28
C GLY A 40 -5.05 -7.53 4.83
N ASN A 41 -4.81 -6.50 4.03
CA ASN A 41 -4.42 -6.65 2.64
C ASN A 41 -3.21 -5.77 2.33
N VAL A 42 -2.35 -6.24 1.45
CA VAL A 42 -1.21 -5.50 0.91
C VAL A 42 -1.20 -5.66 -0.61
N GLY A 43 -0.76 -4.67 -1.34
CA GLY A 43 -0.73 -4.82 -2.78
C GLY A 43 -0.07 -3.70 -3.55
N LEU A 44 -0.02 -3.92 -4.85
CA LEU A 44 0.45 -3.00 -5.87
C LEU A 44 -0.73 -2.67 -6.80
N GLY A 45 -0.87 -1.40 -7.14
CA GLY A 45 -1.84 -0.92 -8.11
C GLY A 45 -1.22 0.05 -9.09
N ASN A 46 -1.96 0.40 -10.13
CA ASN A 46 -1.50 1.31 -11.18
C ASN A 46 -0.11 0.91 -11.70
N ILE A 47 0.10 -0.40 -11.93
CA ILE A 47 1.37 -0.91 -12.42
C ILE A 47 1.56 -0.42 -13.86
N ASP A 48 2.63 0.34 -14.05
CA ASP A 48 3.11 0.74 -15.37
C ASP A 48 4.32 -0.14 -15.72
N TYR A 49 4.12 -1.07 -16.67
CA TYR A 49 5.17 -2.00 -17.09
C TYR A 49 6.19 -1.34 -18.04
N ILE A 50 5.83 -0.23 -18.67
CA ILE A 50 6.73 0.52 -19.56
C ILE A 50 7.71 1.33 -18.72
N HIS A 51 7.18 2.14 -17.79
CA HIS A 51 7.97 2.97 -16.88
C HIS A 51 8.42 2.22 -15.62
N ARG A 52 7.93 0.98 -15.41
CA ARG A 52 8.35 0.07 -14.35
C ARG A 52 8.17 0.63 -12.94
N HIS A 53 6.99 1.18 -12.67
CA HIS A 53 6.60 1.62 -11.33
C HIS A 53 5.21 1.13 -10.94
N ALA A 54 4.92 1.13 -9.65
CA ALA A 54 3.61 0.80 -9.10
C ALA A 54 3.31 1.60 -7.84
N MET A 55 2.03 1.76 -7.55
CA MET A 55 1.55 2.34 -6.31
C MET A 55 1.35 1.22 -5.27
N PHE A 56 1.99 1.35 -4.13
CA PHE A 56 1.86 0.46 -2.99
C PHE A 56 0.68 0.87 -2.11
N SER A 57 -0.01 -0.11 -1.56
CA SER A 57 -1.03 0.09 -0.54
C SER A 57 -1.01 -1.05 0.47
N ILE A 58 -1.30 -0.73 1.73
CA ILE A 58 -1.46 -1.68 2.82
C ILE A 58 -2.59 -1.24 3.73
N PHE A 59 -3.38 -2.19 4.19
CA PHE A 59 -4.42 -1.97 5.16
C PHE A 59 -4.51 -3.15 6.13
N ILE A 60 -4.29 -2.88 7.43
CA ILE A 60 -4.51 -3.85 8.50
C ILE A 60 -5.78 -3.43 9.23
N PHE A 61 -6.84 -4.24 9.11
CA PHE A 61 -8.15 -3.92 9.66
C PHE A 61 -8.31 -4.41 11.10
N GLU A 62 -7.57 -5.42 11.52
CA GLU A 62 -7.61 -5.85 12.90
C GLU A 62 -6.73 -4.97 13.79
N HIS A 63 -7.36 -4.27 14.74
CA HIS A 63 -6.68 -3.28 15.57
C HIS A 63 -5.59 -3.90 16.46
N ASN A 64 -5.85 -5.09 17.01
CA ASN A 64 -4.92 -5.82 17.87
C ASN A 64 -3.68 -6.36 17.11
N SER A 65 -3.75 -6.44 15.79
CA SER A 65 -2.64 -6.90 14.94
C SER A 65 -1.73 -5.75 14.47
N ARG A 66 -2.07 -4.51 14.80
CA ARG A 66 -1.22 -3.35 14.50
C ARG A 66 -0.05 -3.30 15.47
N SER A 67 1.07 -2.73 15.01
CA SER A 67 2.31 -2.59 15.80
C SER A 67 3.00 -3.90 16.22
N LEU A 68 2.57 -5.06 15.71
CA LEU A 68 3.19 -6.36 15.96
C LEU A 68 4.20 -6.79 14.86
N GLY A 69 4.55 -5.89 13.95
CA GLY A 69 5.50 -6.17 12.87
C GLY A 69 4.87 -6.73 11.59
N PHE A 70 3.61 -7.13 11.58
CA PHE A 70 2.92 -7.67 10.40
C PHE A 70 2.95 -6.72 9.19
N GLY A 71 2.76 -5.41 9.44
CA GLY A 71 2.82 -4.39 8.37
C GLY A 71 4.20 -4.29 7.73
N THR A 72 5.25 -4.34 8.54
CA THR A 72 6.64 -4.30 8.07
C THR A 72 6.98 -5.54 7.24
N GLU A 73 6.64 -6.73 7.75
CA GLU A 73 6.89 -7.99 7.04
C GLU A 73 6.11 -8.05 5.72
N ALA A 74 4.82 -7.73 5.74
CA ALA A 74 3.98 -7.71 4.54
C ALA A 74 4.49 -6.70 3.50
N THR A 75 4.93 -5.52 3.95
CA THR A 75 5.51 -4.51 3.06
C THR A 75 6.78 -5.03 2.39
N ARG A 76 7.70 -5.63 3.14
CA ARG A 76 8.94 -6.21 2.58
C ARG A 76 8.64 -7.33 1.58
N LEU A 77 7.72 -8.24 1.87
CA LEU A 77 7.30 -9.30 0.94
C LEU A 77 6.70 -8.73 -0.35
N CYS A 78 5.90 -7.67 -0.23
CA CYS A 78 5.33 -6.99 -1.39
C CYS A 78 6.40 -6.27 -2.24
N LEU A 79 7.41 -5.66 -1.60
CA LEU A 79 8.55 -5.05 -2.30
C LEU A 79 9.42 -6.11 -2.99
N ASP A 80 9.65 -7.25 -2.35
CA ASP A 80 10.33 -8.39 -2.98
C ASP A 80 9.61 -8.85 -4.24
N PHE A 81 8.30 -8.98 -4.17
CA PHE A 81 7.48 -9.29 -5.33
C PHE A 81 7.62 -8.24 -6.43
N ALA A 82 7.52 -6.95 -6.07
CA ALA A 82 7.65 -5.85 -7.01
C ALA A 82 9.01 -5.82 -7.72
N PHE A 83 10.10 -5.95 -6.97
CA PHE A 83 11.44 -5.75 -7.50
C PHE A 83 12.06 -7.04 -8.07
N LYS A 84 11.81 -8.20 -7.44
CA LYS A 84 12.43 -9.48 -7.82
C LYS A 84 11.58 -10.26 -8.84
N ARG A 85 10.23 -10.17 -8.76
CA ARG A 85 9.33 -10.91 -9.66
C ARG A 85 8.83 -10.07 -10.83
N LEU A 86 8.30 -8.87 -10.56
CA LEU A 86 7.81 -7.97 -11.60
C LEU A 86 8.91 -7.11 -12.24
N ASN A 87 10.12 -7.13 -11.69
CA ASN A 87 11.25 -6.32 -12.16
C ASN A 87 10.91 -4.82 -12.27
N LEU A 88 10.12 -4.30 -11.34
CA LEU A 88 9.84 -2.88 -11.27
C LEU A 88 11.10 -2.11 -10.85
N ASN A 89 11.16 -0.84 -11.20
CA ASN A 89 12.25 0.06 -10.82
C ASN A 89 11.90 0.91 -9.60
N LYS A 90 10.62 1.22 -9.41
CA LYS A 90 10.13 2.14 -8.37
C LYS A 90 8.81 1.67 -7.81
N VAL A 91 8.70 1.75 -6.49
CA VAL A 91 7.41 1.61 -5.78
C VAL A 91 7.16 2.89 -5.02
N TYR A 92 5.97 3.48 -5.18
CA TYR A 92 5.59 4.71 -4.49
C TYR A 92 4.30 4.52 -3.71
N LEU A 93 4.09 5.35 -2.71
CA LEU A 93 2.88 5.35 -1.91
C LEU A 93 2.44 6.78 -1.59
N ARG A 94 1.21 6.90 -1.15
CA ARG A 94 0.62 8.15 -0.70
C ARG A 94 0.04 7.93 0.70
N THR A 95 0.30 8.87 1.58
CA THR A 95 -0.19 8.80 2.97
C THR A 95 -0.59 10.20 3.47
N SER A 96 -1.28 10.27 4.60
CA SER A 96 -1.53 11.53 5.30
C SER A 96 -0.54 11.68 6.46
N GLU A 97 -0.16 12.91 6.77
CA GLU A 97 0.73 13.25 7.88
C GLU A 97 0.25 12.73 9.25
N ARG A 98 -1.05 12.50 9.41
CA ARG A 98 -1.63 11.94 10.65
C ARG A 98 -1.23 10.49 10.91
N PHE A 99 -0.83 9.73 9.89
CA PHE A 99 -0.47 8.32 10.03
C PHE A 99 1.01 8.15 10.42
N VAL A 100 1.40 8.73 11.55
CA VAL A 100 2.80 8.78 12.03
C VAL A 100 3.42 7.37 12.14
N SER A 101 2.68 6.38 12.65
CA SER A 101 3.18 5.00 12.78
C SER A 101 3.49 4.37 11.42
N ALA A 102 2.63 4.59 10.42
CA ALA A 102 2.86 4.11 9.06
C ALA A 102 4.06 4.82 8.42
N ILE A 103 4.16 6.13 8.56
CA ILE A 103 5.29 6.92 8.05
C ILE A 103 6.60 6.41 8.63
N ASN A 104 6.69 6.23 9.95
CA ASN A 104 7.88 5.69 10.62
C ASN A 104 8.25 4.30 10.09
N MET A 105 7.26 3.46 9.81
CA MET A 105 7.48 2.14 9.22
C MET A 105 8.06 2.27 7.80
N TYR A 106 7.49 3.13 6.96
CA TYR A 106 7.97 3.34 5.59
C TYR A 106 9.41 3.86 5.56
N GLU A 107 9.72 4.86 6.39
CA GLU A 107 11.08 5.41 6.49
C GLU A 107 12.11 4.38 6.97
N LYS A 108 11.73 3.53 7.95
CA LYS A 108 12.58 2.42 8.41
C LYS A 108 12.82 1.34 7.36
N ILE A 109 11.90 1.15 6.42
CA ILE A 109 12.05 0.22 5.30
C ILE A 109 12.94 0.81 4.19
N GLY A 110 13.15 2.12 4.20
CA GLY A 110 13.98 2.82 3.22
C GLY A 110 13.20 3.67 2.21
N PHE A 111 11.90 3.87 2.42
CA PHE A 111 11.14 4.82 1.60
C PHE A 111 11.61 6.25 1.84
N VAL A 112 11.78 6.99 0.76
CA VAL A 112 12.19 8.39 0.74
C VAL A 112 11.02 9.29 0.40
N LYS A 113 10.86 10.39 1.13
CA LYS A 113 9.83 11.40 0.87
C LYS A 113 10.14 12.15 -0.43
N GLU A 114 9.21 12.13 -1.38
CA GLU A 114 9.35 12.85 -2.66
C GLU A 114 8.70 14.23 -2.64
N GLY A 115 7.61 14.37 -1.90
CA GLY A 115 6.89 15.63 -1.90
C GLY A 115 5.63 15.63 -1.06
N VAL A 116 4.98 16.79 -1.07
CA VAL A 116 3.75 17.07 -0.34
C VAL A 116 2.75 17.74 -1.27
N MET A 117 1.56 17.18 -1.34
CA MET A 117 0.40 17.83 -1.95
C MET A 117 -0.38 18.52 -0.85
N ARG A 118 -0.30 19.85 -0.80
CA ARG A 118 -0.90 20.66 0.28
C ARG A 118 -2.41 20.58 0.24
N GLN A 119 -3.05 20.40 1.42
CA GLN A 119 -4.50 20.44 1.60
C GLN A 119 -5.26 19.52 0.65
N HIS A 120 -4.72 18.33 0.42
CA HIS A 120 -5.25 17.40 -0.57
C HIS A 120 -6.39 16.52 -0.05
N TYR A 121 -6.46 16.30 1.26
CA TYR A 121 -7.54 15.57 1.92
C TYR A 121 -8.42 16.52 2.73
N TYR A 122 -9.70 16.23 2.73
CA TYR A 122 -10.67 16.88 3.62
C TYR A 122 -11.24 15.82 4.56
N THR A 123 -10.91 15.92 5.85
CA THR A 123 -11.32 14.93 6.85
C THR A 123 -11.75 15.63 8.13
N ASN A 124 -12.94 15.32 8.62
CA ASN A 124 -13.48 15.87 9.87
C ASN A 124 -13.42 17.41 9.96
N GLY A 125 -13.77 18.08 8.88
CA GLY A 125 -13.82 19.55 8.83
C GLY A 125 -12.47 20.24 8.66
N LYS A 126 -11.38 19.48 8.41
CA LYS A 126 -10.03 20.02 8.24
C LYS A 126 -9.39 19.51 6.95
N TYR A 127 -8.54 20.36 6.39
CA TYR A 127 -7.69 19.94 5.27
C TYR A 127 -6.38 19.37 5.83
N GLU A 128 -5.93 18.28 5.20
CA GLU A 128 -4.68 17.60 5.52
C GLU A 128 -3.83 17.47 4.27
N ASP A 129 -2.51 17.48 4.45
CA ASP A 129 -1.56 17.26 3.38
C ASP A 129 -1.47 15.78 3.02
N LYS A 130 -1.27 15.51 1.73
CA LYS A 130 -0.90 14.20 1.22
C LYS A 130 0.61 14.16 1.01
N ILE A 131 1.27 13.19 1.63
CA ILE A 131 2.70 12.98 1.50
C ILE A 131 2.95 11.83 0.51
N ILE A 132 3.91 12.02 -0.37
CA ILE A 132 4.33 11.01 -1.35
C ILE A 132 5.70 10.47 -0.92
N TYR A 133 5.78 9.16 -0.81
CA TYR A 133 7.00 8.41 -0.55
C TYR A 133 7.28 7.45 -1.69
N SER A 134 8.55 7.14 -1.93
CA SER A 134 8.95 6.10 -2.87
C SER A 134 10.21 5.39 -2.42
N ILE A 135 10.41 4.21 -3.00
CA ILE A 135 11.65 3.44 -2.87
C ILE A 135 12.05 2.93 -4.25
N LEU A 136 13.33 3.05 -4.59
CA LEU A 136 13.90 2.55 -5.83
C LEU A 136 14.45 1.14 -5.63
N LYS A 137 14.43 0.34 -6.69
CA LYS A 137 14.94 -1.03 -6.67
C LYS A 137 16.38 -1.12 -6.15
N ASN A 138 17.25 -0.22 -6.63
CA ASN A 138 18.65 -0.20 -6.22
C ASN A 138 18.87 0.25 -4.76
N GLU A 139 17.98 1.05 -4.20
CA GLU A 139 18.00 1.42 -2.78
C GLU A 139 17.62 0.23 -1.92
N TYR A 140 16.52 -0.45 -2.29
CA TYR A 140 16.01 -1.60 -1.55
C TYR A 140 16.97 -2.79 -1.53
N LEU A 141 17.58 -3.13 -2.68
CA LEU A 141 18.48 -4.29 -2.77
C LEU A 141 19.85 -4.06 -2.12
N LYS A 142 20.30 -2.81 -1.93
CA LYS A 142 21.55 -2.51 -1.21
C LYS A 142 21.45 -2.73 0.30
N GLU A 143 20.25 -2.71 0.87
CA GLU A 143 20.06 -2.99 2.29
C GLU A 143 20.08 -4.50 2.62
N GLU A 144 20.06 -5.37 1.61
CA GLU A 144 20.10 -6.83 1.77
C GLU A 144 21.54 -7.41 1.72
N ASP A 145 22.53 -6.64 1.29
CA ASP A 145 23.96 -6.98 1.26
C ASP A 145 24.68 -6.51 2.55
#